data_67a5591d95988075e0563241bbe3a327
#
_entry.id   67a5591d95988075e0563241bbe3a327
#
_cell.length_a   1.000
_cell.length_b   1.000
_cell.length_c   1.000
_cell.angle_alpha   90.00
_cell.angle_beta   90.00
_cell.angle_gamma   90.00
#
_symmetry.space_group_name_H-M   'P 1'
#
loop_
_entity.id
_entity.type
_entity.pdbx_description
1 polymer ?
#
loop_
_entity_poly.entity_id
_entity_poly.type
_entity_poly.pdbx_seq_one_letter_code
_entity_poly.pdbx_strand_id
1 'polypeptide(L)'
;MKRRKFIKNTSFLLGGLSLPLTNTSLISGCTNLPAFKISLAEWSLHRALRSKKIDHLDFISLTKTEFDLDAVEYVNSFFFDKAKNQKYLNAMKTRANDYGVKSLLIMCDNEGNLGDPDSFKRNQSVENHFKWAEAAKFLGCHSIRVNARSDDSLPYQEQLNLAADGLN
;
A
#
# COMPACT_ATOMS: atom_id res chain seq x y z
N MET A 1 22.22 12.51 12.35
CA MET A 1 21.58 11.99 13.59
C MET A 1 20.16 11.56 13.27
N LYS A 2 19.83 10.28 13.44
CA LYS A 2 18.49 9.74 13.13
C LYS A 2 17.51 10.21 14.23
N ARG A 3 16.43 10.90 13.87
CA ARG A 3 15.43 11.49 14.80
C ARG A 3 14.90 10.50 15.86
N ARG A 4 14.84 9.20 15.56
CA ARG A 4 14.41 8.15 16.51
C ARG A 4 15.39 7.88 17.67
N LYS A 5 16.68 8.22 17.55
CA LYS A 5 17.64 8.06 18.66
C LYS A 5 17.52 9.16 19.72
N PHE A 6 17.01 10.33 19.35
CA PHE A 6 16.85 11.45 20.28
C PHE A 6 15.77 11.18 21.33
N ILE A 7 14.65 10.56 20.92
CA ILE A 7 13.51 10.32 21.81
C ILE A 7 13.81 9.23 22.85
N LYS A 8 14.66 8.24 22.51
CA LYS A 8 15.01 7.15 23.46
C LYS A 8 15.98 7.59 24.57
N ASN A 9 16.70 8.69 24.41
CA ASN A 9 17.71 9.13 25.38
C ASN A 9 17.23 10.20 26.35
N THR A 10 16.00 10.72 26.20
CA THR A 10 15.48 11.80 27.08
C THR A 10 14.71 11.27 28.29
N SER A 11 14.50 9.96 28.41
CA SER A 11 13.71 9.35 29.49
C SER A 11 14.50 8.96 30.74
N PHE A 12 15.78 9.32 30.86
CA PHE A 12 16.65 8.81 31.94
C PHE A 12 17.18 9.87 32.93
N LEU A 13 16.58 11.04 33.02
CA LEU A 13 16.99 12.06 33.97
C LEU A 13 15.83 12.67 34.75
N LEU A 14 15.19 11.88 35.61
CA LEU A 14 14.42 12.37 36.74
C LEU A 14 14.30 11.26 37.80
N GLY A 15 15.40 11.03 38.48
CA GLY A 15 15.48 10.18 39.65
C GLY A 15 15.88 11.00 40.85
N GLY A 16 15.01 11.11 41.83
CA GLY A 16 15.41 11.52 43.15
C GLY A 16 14.57 12.61 43.80
N LEU A 17 13.38 12.25 44.32
CA LEU A 17 12.87 12.80 45.59
C LEU A 17 11.85 11.82 46.17
N SER A 18 12.22 11.18 47.25
CA SER A 18 11.40 10.28 48.08
C SER A 18 10.37 11.06 48.85
N LEU A 19 9.07 10.76 48.68
CA LEU A 19 7.99 11.09 49.59
C LEU A 19 7.07 9.88 49.79
N PRO A 20 6.44 9.70 50.98
CA PRO A 20 5.88 8.43 51.39
C PRO A 20 4.52 8.09 50.79
N LEU A 21 4.29 6.77 50.69
CA LEU A 21 3.10 6.13 50.14
C LEU A 21 1.81 6.57 50.79
N THR A 22 0.84 7.00 50.00
CA THR A 22 -0.59 6.77 50.21
C THR A 22 -1.23 6.32 48.91
N ASN A 23 -1.87 5.16 48.98
CA ASN A 23 -2.82 4.56 48.04
C ASN A 23 -2.83 5.11 46.60
N THR A 24 -2.05 4.49 45.75
CA THR A 24 -2.17 4.68 44.31
C THR A 24 -3.19 3.75 43.74
N SER A 25 -4.32 4.33 43.34
CA SER A 25 -5.19 3.82 42.34
C SER A 25 -4.38 3.38 41.14
N LEU A 26 -4.64 2.16 40.68
CA LEU A 26 -4.19 1.55 39.47
C LEU A 26 -4.10 2.56 38.32
N ILE A 27 -2.89 2.95 37.92
CA ILE A 27 -2.65 3.47 36.59
C ILE A 27 -2.89 2.27 35.69
N SER A 28 -4.14 2.09 35.27
CA SER A 28 -4.45 1.29 34.09
C SER A 28 -3.57 1.85 32.95
N GLY A 29 -2.49 1.16 32.66
CA GLY A 29 -1.71 1.46 31.48
C GLY A 29 -2.67 1.41 30.31
N CYS A 30 -3.06 2.57 29.81
CA CYS A 30 -3.64 2.67 28.49
C CYS A 30 -2.63 2.05 27.56
N THR A 31 -2.83 0.79 27.20
CA THR A 31 -2.22 0.23 26.01
C THR A 31 -2.75 1.09 24.87
N ASN A 32 -2.02 2.13 24.50
CA ASN A 32 -2.29 2.92 23.32
C ASN A 32 -2.05 2.01 22.13
N LEU A 33 -3.01 1.13 21.87
CA LEU A 33 -3.12 0.51 20.54
C LEU A 33 -3.24 1.69 19.57
N PRO A 34 -2.41 1.74 18.53
CA PRO A 34 -2.50 2.82 17.58
C PRO A 34 -3.92 2.87 17.03
N ALA A 35 -4.53 4.06 17.08
CA ALA A 35 -5.90 4.29 16.63
C ALA A 35 -6.14 3.90 15.17
N PHE A 36 -5.05 3.68 14.41
CA PHE A 36 -5.05 3.29 13.01
C PHE A 36 -3.84 2.41 12.69
N LYS A 37 -3.97 1.62 11.63
CA LYS A 37 -2.88 0.83 11.05
C LYS A 37 -2.32 1.55 9.84
N ILE A 38 -1.02 1.40 9.61
CA ILE A 38 -0.31 2.03 8.50
C ILE A 38 0.20 0.94 7.57
N SER A 39 0.05 1.14 6.26
CA SER A 39 0.68 0.37 5.20
C SER A 39 1.77 1.19 4.50
N LEU A 40 2.72 0.53 3.86
CA LEU A 40 3.68 1.17 2.97
C LEU A 40 3.19 1.06 1.52
N ALA A 41 2.91 2.21 0.91
CA ALA A 41 2.65 2.26 -0.52
C ALA A 41 3.97 2.16 -1.29
N GLU A 42 4.03 1.26 -2.27
CA GLU A 42 5.23 1.03 -3.09
C GLU A 42 5.67 2.30 -3.83
N TRP A 43 4.70 3.16 -4.17
CA TRP A 43 4.99 4.48 -4.76
C TRP A 43 5.89 5.36 -3.88
N SER A 44 5.89 5.19 -2.57
CA SER A 44 6.76 5.94 -1.66
C SER A 44 8.24 5.69 -1.95
N LEU A 45 8.57 4.54 -2.52
CA LEU A 45 9.93 4.13 -2.89
C LEU A 45 10.18 4.15 -4.41
N HIS A 46 9.28 4.76 -5.20
CA HIS A 46 9.31 4.72 -6.67
C HIS A 46 10.66 5.12 -7.28
N ARG A 47 11.38 6.08 -6.70
CA ARG A 47 12.70 6.50 -7.20
C ARG A 47 13.75 5.41 -7.03
N ALA A 48 13.74 4.72 -5.90
CA ALA A 48 14.68 3.65 -5.60
C ALA A 48 14.40 2.40 -6.46
N LEU A 49 13.12 2.06 -6.64
CA LEU A 49 12.67 0.96 -7.49
C LEU A 49 13.01 1.22 -8.97
N ARG A 50 12.69 2.42 -9.49
CA ARG A 50 13.01 2.80 -10.89
C ARG A 50 14.51 2.86 -11.16
N SER A 51 15.31 3.28 -10.20
CA SER A 51 16.77 3.30 -10.31
C SER A 51 17.42 1.95 -10.00
N LYS A 52 16.63 0.89 -9.75
CA LYS A 52 17.08 -0.47 -9.40
C LYS A 52 18.01 -0.51 -8.17
N LYS A 53 17.90 0.46 -7.27
CA LYS A 53 18.56 0.43 -5.95
C LYS A 53 17.86 -0.55 -5.00
N ILE A 54 16.61 -0.86 -5.27
CA ILE A 54 15.78 -1.84 -4.58
C ILE A 54 15.20 -2.73 -5.67
N ASP A 55 15.32 -4.05 -5.53
CA ASP A 55 14.57 -5.00 -6.35
C ASP A 55 13.10 -5.00 -5.90
N HIS A 56 12.18 -5.10 -6.86
CA HIS A 56 10.74 -5.11 -6.55
C HIS A 56 10.37 -6.25 -5.56
N LEU A 57 10.97 -7.42 -5.72
CA LEU A 57 10.72 -8.53 -4.80
C LEU A 57 11.22 -8.26 -3.38
N ASP A 58 12.19 -7.36 -3.18
CA ASP A 58 12.71 -7.01 -1.85
C ASP A 58 11.88 -5.93 -1.15
N PHE A 59 10.93 -5.31 -1.85
CA PHE A 59 10.05 -4.29 -1.27
C PHE A 59 9.31 -4.79 -0.02
N ILE A 60 8.83 -6.04 -0.04
CA ILE A 60 8.10 -6.64 1.07
C ILE A 60 8.99 -6.81 2.31
N SER A 61 10.18 -7.38 2.12
CA SER A 61 11.13 -7.58 3.23
C SER A 61 11.57 -6.24 3.81
N LEU A 62 11.86 -5.27 2.95
CA LEU A 62 12.27 -3.92 3.34
C LEU A 62 11.16 -3.20 4.12
N THR A 63 9.89 -3.41 3.77
CA THR A 63 8.75 -2.89 4.53
C THR A 63 8.81 -3.32 5.98
N LYS A 64 9.13 -4.60 6.24
CA LYS A 64 9.24 -5.12 7.60
C LYS A 64 10.53 -4.68 8.28
N THR A 65 11.68 -4.85 7.61
CA THR A 65 13.00 -4.68 8.25
C THR A 65 13.38 -3.22 8.48
N GLU A 66 13.05 -2.33 7.56
CA GLU A 66 13.45 -0.92 7.62
C GLU A 66 12.37 0.01 8.19
N PHE A 67 11.09 -0.32 7.95
CA PHE A 67 9.97 0.54 8.35
C PHE A 67 9.17 -0.02 9.54
N ASP A 68 9.35 -1.31 9.88
CA ASP A 68 8.59 -2.02 10.90
C ASP A 68 7.07 -1.93 10.66
N LEU A 69 6.68 -2.08 9.39
CA LEU A 69 5.28 -2.10 8.96
C LEU A 69 4.87 -3.53 8.55
N ASP A 70 3.59 -3.84 8.75
CA ASP A 70 3.04 -5.18 8.53
C ASP A 70 2.09 -5.24 7.33
N ALA A 71 2.07 -4.21 6.48
CA ALA A 71 1.20 -4.16 5.31
C ALA A 71 1.79 -3.33 4.17
N VAL A 72 1.48 -3.74 2.94
CA VAL A 72 1.94 -3.10 1.70
C VAL A 72 0.80 -2.87 0.72
N GLU A 73 0.98 -1.85 -0.12
CA GLU A 73 0.15 -1.54 -1.27
C GLU A 73 1.05 -1.49 -2.51
N TYR A 74 0.79 -2.36 -3.48
CA TYR A 74 1.59 -2.48 -4.69
C TYR A 74 1.19 -1.47 -5.76
N VAL A 75 2.09 -1.23 -6.71
CA VAL A 75 1.81 -0.48 -7.95
C VAL A 75 2.18 -1.35 -9.14
N ASN A 76 1.23 -1.61 -10.00
CA ASN A 76 1.39 -2.50 -11.15
C ASN A 76 2.58 -2.13 -12.06
N SER A 77 2.93 -0.85 -12.14
CA SER A 77 4.00 -0.36 -13.00
C SER A 77 5.41 -0.91 -12.66
N PHE A 78 5.61 -1.44 -11.44
CA PHE A 78 6.89 -2.03 -11.05
C PHE A 78 7.02 -3.52 -11.42
N PHE A 79 5.90 -4.18 -11.76
CA PHE A 79 5.87 -5.58 -12.21
C PHE A 79 4.87 -5.81 -13.35
N PHE A 80 4.79 -4.83 -14.26
CA PHE A 80 3.75 -4.73 -15.29
C PHE A 80 3.65 -5.96 -16.18
N ASP A 81 4.77 -6.54 -16.58
CA ASP A 81 4.87 -7.75 -17.40
C ASP A 81 4.71 -9.06 -16.60
N LYS A 82 4.46 -8.97 -15.31
CA LYS A 82 4.38 -10.12 -14.40
C LYS A 82 2.96 -10.43 -13.91
N ALA A 83 1.94 -9.67 -14.33
CA ALA A 83 0.56 -9.85 -13.87
C ALA A 83 0.05 -11.30 -13.96
N LYS A 84 0.47 -12.05 -15.00
CA LYS A 84 0.12 -13.46 -15.23
C LYS A 84 1.29 -14.42 -14.96
N ASN A 85 2.42 -13.93 -14.47
CA ASN A 85 3.59 -14.77 -14.18
C ASN A 85 3.44 -15.43 -12.80
N GLN A 86 2.90 -16.64 -12.79
CA GLN A 86 2.62 -17.39 -11.57
C GLN A 86 3.86 -17.59 -10.67
N LYS A 87 5.05 -17.82 -11.28
CA LYS A 87 6.29 -17.98 -10.53
C LYS A 87 6.66 -16.69 -9.80
N TYR A 88 6.49 -15.55 -10.45
CA TYR A 88 6.78 -14.25 -9.86
C TYR A 88 5.80 -13.89 -8.74
N LEU A 89 4.51 -14.07 -9.00
CA LEU A 89 3.46 -13.84 -7.99
C LEU A 89 3.62 -14.76 -6.77
N ASN A 90 4.02 -16.02 -6.99
CA ASN A 90 4.36 -16.94 -5.89
C ASN A 90 5.54 -16.41 -5.08
N ALA A 91 6.59 -15.88 -5.72
CA ALA A 91 7.73 -15.31 -5.00
C ALA A 91 7.32 -14.10 -4.14
N MET A 92 6.43 -13.22 -4.63
CA MET A 92 5.85 -12.13 -3.84
C MET A 92 5.07 -12.67 -2.64
N LYS A 93 4.17 -13.64 -2.87
CA LYS A 93 3.32 -14.22 -1.82
C LYS A 93 4.14 -14.93 -0.74
N THR A 94 5.16 -15.69 -1.13
CA THR A 94 6.07 -16.35 -0.19
C THR A 94 6.77 -15.33 0.70
N ARG A 95 7.35 -14.27 0.12
CA ARG A 95 7.97 -13.19 0.90
C ARG A 95 7.00 -12.51 1.85
N ALA A 96 5.78 -12.25 1.40
CA ALA A 96 4.75 -11.66 2.26
C ALA A 96 4.47 -12.55 3.50
N ASN A 97 4.36 -13.85 3.29
CA ASN A 97 4.15 -14.82 4.37
C ASN A 97 5.38 -14.91 5.30
N ASP A 98 6.59 -15.02 4.74
CA ASP A 98 7.84 -15.17 5.50
C ASP A 98 8.11 -13.99 6.43
N TYR A 99 7.75 -12.78 6.00
CA TYR A 99 7.92 -11.55 6.79
C TYR A 99 6.67 -11.13 7.57
N GLY A 100 5.57 -11.87 7.47
CA GLY A 100 4.31 -11.55 8.13
C GLY A 100 3.67 -10.24 7.63
N VAL A 101 3.93 -9.88 6.38
CA VAL A 101 3.45 -8.64 5.74
C VAL A 101 2.20 -8.92 4.92
N LYS A 102 1.14 -8.14 5.13
CA LYS A 102 -0.13 -8.27 4.41
C LYS A 102 -0.10 -7.48 3.11
N SER A 103 -0.50 -8.13 2.02
CA SER A 103 -0.78 -7.47 0.75
C SER A 103 -2.19 -6.90 0.78
N LEU A 104 -2.37 -5.58 0.61
CA LEU A 104 -3.69 -4.94 0.76
C LEU A 104 -4.37 -4.69 -0.58
N LEU A 105 -3.65 -4.10 -1.53
CA LEU A 105 -4.19 -3.77 -2.84
C LEU A 105 -3.08 -3.67 -3.91
N ILE A 106 -3.50 -3.64 -5.17
CA ILE A 106 -2.65 -3.26 -6.30
C ILE A 106 -3.22 -1.96 -6.89
N MET A 107 -2.41 -0.91 -6.95
CA MET A 107 -2.73 0.30 -7.71
C MET A 107 -2.45 0.02 -9.19
N CYS A 108 -3.46 0.21 -10.04
CA CYS A 108 -3.38 -0.05 -11.47
C CYS A 108 -3.25 1.28 -12.23
N ASP A 109 -2.09 1.48 -12.84
CA ASP A 109 -1.80 2.60 -13.72
C ASP A 109 -1.56 2.10 -15.16
N ASN A 110 -1.77 2.96 -16.15
CA ASN A 110 -1.50 2.71 -17.57
C ASN A 110 -2.30 1.55 -18.22
N GLU A 111 -3.47 1.22 -17.69
CA GLU A 111 -4.37 0.21 -18.25
C GLU A 111 -5.51 0.82 -19.09
N GLY A 112 -5.43 2.11 -19.41
CA GLY A 112 -6.46 2.88 -20.11
C GLY A 112 -7.34 3.69 -19.17
N ASN A 113 -8.28 4.43 -19.75
CA ASN A 113 -9.20 5.27 -19.00
C ASN A 113 -10.57 4.58 -18.90
N LEU A 114 -11.00 4.27 -17.70
CA LEU A 114 -12.32 3.63 -17.47
C LEU A 114 -13.50 4.55 -17.81
N GLY A 115 -13.28 5.84 -17.94
CA GLY A 115 -14.27 6.80 -18.42
C GLY A 115 -13.97 7.31 -19.85
N ASP A 116 -13.28 6.55 -20.70
CA ASP A 116 -12.98 6.96 -22.07
C ASP A 116 -14.29 7.19 -22.86
N PRO A 117 -14.43 8.33 -23.59
CA PRO A 117 -15.61 8.61 -24.42
C PRO A 117 -15.83 7.56 -25.50
N ASP A 118 -14.75 7.00 -26.06
CA ASP A 118 -14.80 5.90 -27.00
C ASP A 118 -15.12 4.61 -26.26
N SER A 119 -16.30 4.03 -26.53
CA SER A 119 -16.75 2.81 -25.88
C SER A 119 -15.83 1.61 -26.09
N PHE A 120 -15.16 1.51 -27.25
CA PHE A 120 -14.23 0.43 -27.51
C PHE A 120 -12.99 0.56 -26.61
N LYS A 121 -12.43 1.76 -26.48
CA LYS A 121 -11.28 2.01 -25.59
C LYS A 121 -11.67 1.83 -24.12
N ARG A 122 -12.86 2.26 -23.74
CA ARG A 122 -13.38 2.08 -22.39
C ARG A 122 -13.51 0.60 -22.03
N ASN A 123 -14.12 -0.21 -22.91
CA ASN A 123 -14.23 -1.66 -22.72
C ASN A 123 -12.84 -2.33 -22.69
N GLN A 124 -11.93 -1.93 -23.56
CA GLN A 124 -10.55 -2.45 -23.54
C GLN A 124 -9.85 -2.12 -22.23
N SER A 125 -10.08 -0.93 -21.67
CA SER A 125 -9.56 -0.56 -20.36
C SER A 125 -10.09 -1.49 -19.25
N VAL A 126 -11.38 -1.82 -19.26
CA VAL A 126 -11.97 -2.79 -18.32
C VAL A 126 -11.27 -4.15 -18.44
N GLU A 127 -11.15 -4.68 -19.65
CA GLU A 127 -10.48 -5.96 -19.93
C GLU A 127 -9.02 -5.97 -19.44
N ASN A 128 -8.31 -4.86 -19.61
CA ASN A 128 -6.93 -4.73 -19.16
C ASN A 128 -6.77 -4.86 -17.64
N HIS A 129 -7.81 -4.51 -16.87
CA HIS A 129 -7.78 -4.59 -15.41
C HIS A 129 -8.03 -5.99 -14.85
N PHE A 130 -8.66 -6.91 -15.61
CA PHE A 130 -8.97 -8.26 -15.10
C PHE A 130 -7.73 -9.03 -14.66
N LYS A 131 -6.63 -8.96 -15.40
CA LYS A 131 -5.36 -9.61 -15.00
C LYS A 131 -4.86 -9.15 -13.63
N TRP A 132 -5.12 -7.87 -13.27
CA TRP A 132 -4.74 -7.31 -11.98
C TRP A 132 -5.69 -7.71 -10.86
N ALA A 133 -6.98 -7.83 -11.14
CA ALA A 133 -7.94 -8.38 -10.19
C ALA A 133 -7.59 -9.84 -9.85
N GLU A 134 -7.21 -10.65 -10.85
CA GLU A 134 -6.75 -12.02 -10.65
C GLU A 134 -5.44 -12.08 -9.85
N ALA A 135 -4.46 -11.23 -10.17
CA ALA A 135 -3.20 -11.13 -9.43
C ALA A 135 -3.42 -10.68 -7.98
N ALA A 136 -4.28 -9.68 -7.76
CA ALA A 136 -4.64 -9.20 -6.42
C ALA A 136 -5.30 -10.32 -5.59
N LYS A 137 -6.27 -11.03 -6.15
CA LYS A 137 -6.89 -12.19 -5.52
C LYS A 137 -5.86 -13.26 -5.15
N PHE A 138 -4.93 -13.56 -6.05
CA PHE A 138 -3.87 -14.55 -5.80
C PHE A 138 -2.94 -14.12 -4.67
N LEU A 139 -2.54 -12.85 -4.62
CA LEU A 139 -1.68 -12.28 -3.57
C LEU A 139 -2.39 -12.10 -2.22
N GLY A 140 -3.73 -12.25 -2.17
CA GLY A 140 -4.52 -12.05 -0.97
C GLY A 140 -4.89 -10.59 -0.71
N CYS A 141 -4.78 -9.73 -1.72
CA CYS A 141 -5.27 -8.36 -1.66
C CYS A 141 -6.80 -8.33 -1.61
N HIS A 142 -7.37 -7.34 -0.91
CA HIS A 142 -8.82 -7.17 -0.83
C HIS A 142 -9.40 -6.37 -2.01
N SER A 143 -8.56 -5.67 -2.77
CA SER A 143 -9.01 -4.80 -3.87
C SER A 143 -7.89 -4.48 -4.86
N ILE A 144 -8.27 -3.91 -5.99
CA ILE A 144 -7.40 -3.11 -6.85
C ILE A 144 -7.86 -1.65 -6.78
N ARG A 145 -6.94 -0.70 -6.94
CA ARG A 145 -7.27 0.71 -7.14
C ARG A 145 -7.11 1.03 -8.61
N VAL A 146 -8.13 1.58 -9.22
CA VAL A 146 -8.16 1.96 -10.63
C VAL A 146 -8.36 3.47 -10.80
N ASN A 147 -8.04 4.00 -11.96
CA ASN A 147 -8.24 5.40 -12.32
C ASN A 147 -9.52 5.51 -13.18
N ALA A 148 -10.60 6.04 -12.59
CA ALA A 148 -11.85 6.32 -13.30
C ALA A 148 -11.73 7.62 -14.13
N ARG A 149 -10.63 7.77 -14.87
CA ARG A 149 -10.35 8.95 -15.67
C ARG A 149 -11.18 8.97 -16.94
N SER A 150 -11.65 10.16 -17.33
CA SER A 150 -12.32 10.46 -18.60
C SER A 150 -11.54 11.53 -19.38
N ASP A 151 -12.18 12.14 -20.37
CA ASP A 151 -11.66 13.29 -21.11
C ASP A 151 -12.01 14.58 -20.36
N ASP A 152 -10.98 15.34 -19.95
CA ASP A 152 -11.12 16.56 -19.16
C ASP A 152 -11.82 17.71 -19.93
N SER A 153 -11.99 17.58 -21.27
CA SER A 153 -12.73 18.54 -22.09
C SER A 153 -14.25 18.39 -22.02
N LEU A 154 -14.73 17.24 -21.51
CA LEU A 154 -16.16 16.95 -21.39
C LEU A 154 -16.78 17.59 -20.14
N PRO A 155 -18.10 17.91 -20.17
CA PRO A 155 -18.82 18.33 -18.98
C PRO A 155 -18.68 17.30 -17.84
N TYR A 156 -18.60 17.77 -16.60
CA TYR A 156 -18.43 16.92 -15.42
C TYR A 156 -19.44 15.76 -15.34
N GLN A 157 -20.72 16.02 -15.63
CA GLN A 157 -21.76 14.99 -15.58
C GLN A 157 -21.55 13.91 -16.63
N GLU A 158 -21.03 14.25 -17.79
CA GLU A 158 -20.72 13.29 -18.85
C GLU A 158 -19.50 12.42 -18.44
N GLN A 159 -18.44 13.05 -17.92
CA GLN A 159 -17.28 12.31 -17.37
C GLN A 159 -17.71 11.32 -16.27
N LEU A 160 -18.61 11.75 -15.37
CA LEU A 160 -19.14 10.89 -14.30
C LEU A 160 -19.91 9.69 -14.86
N ASN A 161 -20.76 9.90 -15.85
CA ASN A 161 -21.56 8.84 -16.47
C ASN A 161 -20.66 7.82 -17.19
N LEU A 162 -19.65 8.30 -17.92
CA LEU A 162 -18.67 7.44 -18.61
C LEU A 162 -17.84 6.61 -17.62
N ALA A 163 -17.38 7.25 -16.54
CA ALA A 163 -16.63 6.55 -15.49
C ALA A 163 -17.50 5.51 -14.78
N ALA A 164 -18.78 5.82 -14.52
CA ALA A 164 -19.71 4.85 -13.93
C ALA A 164 -19.95 3.65 -14.87
N ASP A 165 -20.07 3.91 -16.18
CA ASP A 165 -20.23 2.84 -17.18
C ASP A 165 -19.02 1.90 -17.23
N GLY A 166 -17.80 2.44 -17.15
CA GLY A 166 -16.60 1.63 -17.15
C GLY A 166 -16.30 0.91 -15.84
N LEU A 167 -17.00 1.27 -14.75
CA LEU A 167 -16.85 0.60 -13.44
C LEU A 167 -17.92 -0.46 -13.16
N ASN A 168 -19.00 -0.52 -13.96
CA ASN A 168 -20.08 -1.48 -13.86
C ASN A 168 -19.83 -2.72 -14.70
#